data_e92f4f3c509629c0d4a265cb07c24c4e
#
_entry.id   e92f4f3c509629c0d4a265cb07c24c4e
#
_cell.length_a   1.000
_cell.length_b   1.000
_cell.length_c   1.000
_cell.angle_alpha   90.00
_cell.angle_beta   90.00
_cell.angle_gamma   90.00
#
_symmetry.space_group_name_H-M   'P 1'
#
loop_
_entity.id
_entity.type
_entity.pdbx_description
1 polymer ?
#
loop_
_entity_poly.entity_id
_entity_poly.type
_entity_poly.pdbx_seq_one_letter_code
_entity_poly.pdbx_strand_id
1 'polypeptide(L)'
;MSRIKMKTPLVEMDGDEMTRIIWRMIKDDLICPFVDLRSEYFDLGLEMRDETGDRVTVDSAEATKRYGVAVKCATITPNAARVEEYGLRQMWKSPNGTIRAMLDGTVFRAPIVVKGVEPVVRSWKRPITIARHAYGDVYKNAEIRVPGAGRA
;
A
#
# COMPACT_ATOMS: atom_id res chain seq x y z
N MET A 1 0.22 20.54 -26.42
CA MET A 1 0.96 19.27 -26.67
C MET A 1 -0.03 18.13 -26.63
N SER A 2 0.12 17.10 -27.49
CA SER A 2 -0.73 15.91 -27.39
C SER A 2 -0.38 15.11 -26.13
N ARG A 3 -1.39 14.72 -25.37
CA ARG A 3 -1.19 13.86 -24.18
C ARG A 3 -0.70 12.48 -24.60
N ILE A 4 0.11 11.88 -23.73
CA ILE A 4 0.57 10.49 -23.90
C ILE A 4 -0.61 9.56 -23.62
N LYS A 5 -0.99 8.73 -24.58
CA LYS A 5 -2.06 7.76 -24.41
C LYS A 5 -1.57 6.53 -23.65
N MET A 6 -2.27 6.15 -22.60
CA MET A 6 -2.00 4.91 -21.87
C MET A 6 -2.51 3.71 -22.66
N LYS A 7 -1.69 2.64 -22.70
CA LYS A 7 -2.08 1.35 -23.28
C LYS A 7 -2.92 0.52 -22.32
N THR A 8 -2.50 0.50 -21.04
CA THR A 8 -3.13 -0.29 -19.98
C THR A 8 -3.69 0.67 -18.93
N PRO A 9 -4.89 0.44 -18.39
CA PRO A 9 -5.39 1.22 -17.27
C PRO A 9 -4.50 1.11 -16.03
N LEU A 10 -4.40 2.20 -15.28
CA LEU A 10 -3.79 2.23 -13.97
C LEU A 10 -4.85 1.81 -12.93
N VAL A 11 -4.53 0.84 -12.07
CA VAL A 11 -5.36 0.58 -10.88
C VAL A 11 -5.06 1.67 -9.87
N GLU A 12 -6.06 2.47 -9.55
CA GLU A 12 -5.96 3.61 -8.65
C GLU A 12 -6.62 3.25 -7.32
N MET A 13 -5.81 3.03 -6.29
CA MET A 13 -6.25 2.69 -4.94
C MET A 13 -6.13 3.94 -4.07
N ASP A 14 -7.22 4.65 -3.93
CA ASP A 14 -7.28 5.84 -3.09
C ASP A 14 -7.22 5.46 -1.60
N GLY A 15 -6.89 6.40 -0.76
CA GLY A 15 -6.65 6.16 0.65
C GLY A 15 -7.40 7.09 1.57
N ASP A 16 -6.86 7.26 2.76
CA ASP A 16 -7.43 8.08 3.80
C ASP A 16 -6.72 9.44 3.93
N GLU A 17 -7.42 10.39 4.53
CA GLU A 17 -6.91 11.67 5.02
C GLU A 17 -6.09 12.46 3.95
N MET A 18 -4.94 12.95 4.35
CA MET A 18 -4.07 13.81 3.54
C MET A 18 -3.59 13.14 2.25
N THR A 19 -3.38 11.82 2.25
CA THR A 19 -2.83 11.15 1.06
C THR A 19 -3.81 11.13 -0.11
N ARG A 20 -5.11 11.10 0.14
CA ARG A 20 -6.17 11.26 -0.85
C ARG A 20 -6.10 12.63 -1.52
N ILE A 21 -5.90 13.67 -0.75
CA ILE A 21 -5.80 15.06 -1.25
C ILE A 21 -4.52 15.22 -2.07
N ILE A 22 -3.38 14.78 -1.54
CA ILE A 22 -2.07 14.87 -2.22
C ILE A 22 -2.10 14.08 -3.54
N TRP A 23 -2.67 12.89 -3.55
CA TRP A 23 -2.77 12.10 -4.77
C TRP A 23 -3.61 12.81 -5.85
N ARG A 24 -4.72 13.42 -5.45
CA ARG A 24 -5.53 14.23 -6.38
C ARG A 24 -4.71 15.35 -6.99
N MET A 25 -3.98 16.12 -6.17
CA MET A 25 -3.11 17.21 -6.65
C MET A 25 -2.04 16.67 -7.63
N ILE A 26 -1.37 15.58 -7.29
CA ILE A 26 -0.38 14.93 -8.16
C ILE A 26 -1.02 14.52 -9.50
N LYS A 27 -2.19 13.93 -9.44
CA LYS A 27 -2.92 13.47 -10.63
C LYS A 27 -3.30 14.66 -11.51
N ASP A 28 -3.92 15.67 -10.92
CA ASP A 28 -4.49 16.80 -11.68
C ASP A 28 -3.42 17.76 -12.20
N ASP A 29 -2.38 18.04 -11.39
CA ASP A 29 -1.37 19.05 -11.72
C ASP A 29 -0.14 18.49 -12.44
N LEU A 30 0.25 17.22 -12.15
CA LEU A 30 1.50 16.67 -12.65
C LEU A 30 1.32 15.53 -13.67
N ILE A 31 0.19 14.81 -13.64
CA ILE A 31 -0.02 13.65 -14.53
C ILE A 31 -0.97 14.01 -15.68
N CYS A 32 -2.19 14.41 -15.39
CA CYS A 32 -3.23 14.64 -16.37
C CYS A 32 -2.92 15.71 -17.43
N PRO A 33 -2.09 16.74 -17.17
CA PRO A 33 -1.67 17.65 -18.23
C PRO A 33 -0.87 17.00 -19.36
N PHE A 34 -0.14 15.91 -19.05
CA PHE A 34 0.78 15.25 -19.97
C PHE A 34 0.30 13.86 -20.43
N VAL A 35 -0.50 13.20 -19.60
CA VAL A 35 -0.96 11.83 -19.82
C VAL A 35 -2.48 11.80 -19.93
N ASP A 36 -2.98 11.10 -20.93
CA ASP A 36 -4.40 10.72 -21.05
C ASP A 36 -4.65 9.54 -20.10
N LEU A 37 -4.81 9.88 -18.81
CA LEU A 37 -4.88 8.92 -17.71
C LEU A 37 -6.18 8.12 -17.80
N ARG A 38 -6.03 6.80 -17.90
CA ARG A 38 -7.11 5.83 -17.76
C ARG A 38 -6.89 5.06 -16.49
N SER A 39 -7.85 5.12 -15.55
CA SER A 39 -7.75 4.40 -14.28
C SER A 39 -8.97 3.54 -14.03
N GLU A 40 -8.77 2.41 -13.33
CA GLU A 40 -9.80 1.67 -12.63
C GLU A 40 -9.67 2.02 -11.14
N TYR A 41 -10.68 2.72 -10.63
CA TYR A 41 -10.62 3.39 -9.33
C TYR A 41 -11.23 2.51 -8.23
N PHE A 42 -10.51 2.42 -7.10
CA PHE A 42 -10.94 1.76 -5.87
C PHE A 42 -10.73 2.69 -4.68
N ASP A 43 -11.77 2.96 -3.93
CA ASP A 43 -11.67 3.70 -2.68
C ASP A 43 -11.33 2.74 -1.53
N LEU A 44 -10.10 2.82 -1.03
CA LEU A 44 -9.63 2.03 0.13
C LEU A 44 -9.70 2.81 1.44
N GLY A 45 -10.47 3.89 1.49
CA GLY A 45 -10.76 4.60 2.72
C GLY A 45 -11.54 3.74 3.73
N LEU A 46 -11.43 4.06 5.01
CA LEU A 46 -12.02 3.28 6.10
C LEU A 46 -13.53 3.05 5.92
N GLU A 47 -14.26 4.09 5.50
CA GLU A 47 -15.72 4.02 5.34
C GLU A 47 -16.10 2.99 4.26
N MET A 48 -15.52 3.09 3.07
CA MET A 48 -15.80 2.17 1.96
C MET A 48 -15.35 0.74 2.27
N ARG A 49 -14.25 0.57 2.98
CA ARG A 49 -13.80 -0.75 3.43
C ARG A 49 -14.76 -1.36 4.45
N ASP A 50 -15.29 -0.55 5.38
CA ASP A 50 -16.28 -1.01 6.35
C ASP A 50 -17.60 -1.35 5.67
N GLU A 51 -18.05 -0.52 4.76
CA GLU A 51 -19.28 -0.72 3.98
C GLU A 51 -19.24 -2.01 3.16
N THR A 52 -18.10 -2.28 2.50
CA THR A 52 -17.92 -3.44 1.62
C THR A 52 -17.43 -4.69 2.36
N GLY A 53 -17.22 -4.64 3.68
CA GLY A 53 -16.60 -5.73 4.43
C GLY A 53 -15.18 -6.03 3.97
N ASP A 54 -14.41 -4.98 3.63
CA ASP A 54 -13.05 -5.02 3.06
C ASP A 54 -12.95 -5.70 1.68
N ARG A 55 -14.07 -5.96 1.01
CA ARG A 55 -14.09 -6.57 -0.32
C ARG A 55 -13.39 -5.70 -1.35
N VAL A 56 -13.51 -4.39 -1.27
CA VAL A 56 -12.85 -3.43 -2.17
C VAL A 56 -11.32 -3.59 -2.18
N THR A 57 -10.70 -3.98 -1.05
CA THR A 57 -9.27 -4.28 -0.98
C THR A 57 -8.90 -5.49 -1.82
N VAL A 58 -9.71 -6.55 -1.78
CA VAL A 58 -9.52 -7.77 -2.57
C VAL A 58 -9.70 -7.47 -4.06
N ASP A 59 -10.76 -6.78 -4.42
CA ASP A 59 -11.08 -6.45 -5.81
C ASP A 59 -9.98 -5.58 -6.45
N SER A 60 -9.42 -4.63 -5.69
CA SER A 60 -8.30 -3.81 -6.15
C SER A 60 -7.01 -4.62 -6.41
N ALA A 61 -6.75 -5.63 -5.57
CA ALA A 61 -5.61 -6.53 -5.78
C ALA A 61 -5.80 -7.42 -7.01
N GLU A 62 -7.02 -7.92 -7.24
CA GLU A 62 -7.35 -8.69 -8.44
C GLU A 62 -7.24 -7.86 -9.71
N ALA A 63 -7.71 -6.61 -9.69
CA ALA A 63 -7.52 -5.67 -10.79
C ALA A 63 -6.03 -5.42 -11.06
N THR A 64 -5.21 -5.30 -10.00
CA THR A 64 -3.76 -5.13 -10.13
C THR A 64 -3.10 -6.34 -10.81
N LYS A 65 -3.52 -7.56 -10.49
CA LYS A 65 -3.06 -8.76 -11.21
C LYS A 65 -3.43 -8.71 -12.70
N ARG A 66 -4.62 -8.23 -13.00
CA ARG A 66 -5.12 -8.14 -14.38
C ARG A 66 -4.36 -7.13 -15.22
N TYR A 67 -4.08 -5.96 -14.68
CA TYR A 67 -3.46 -4.86 -15.43
C TYR A 67 -1.94 -4.73 -15.21
N GLY A 68 -1.40 -5.32 -14.16
CA GLY A 68 0.03 -5.34 -13.88
C GLY A 68 0.62 -4.05 -13.34
N VAL A 69 -0.20 -3.01 -13.10
CA VAL A 69 0.25 -1.72 -12.58
C VAL A 69 -0.80 -1.09 -11.68
N ALA A 70 -0.37 -0.59 -10.53
CA ALA A 70 -1.23 0.11 -9.59
C ALA A 70 -0.49 1.24 -8.87
N VAL A 71 -1.25 2.23 -8.43
CA VAL A 71 -0.83 3.21 -7.43
C VAL A 71 -1.72 3.07 -6.20
N LYS A 72 -1.13 3.11 -5.02
CA LYS A 72 -1.85 3.02 -3.77
C LYS A 72 -1.48 4.16 -2.84
N CYS A 73 -2.50 4.88 -2.41
CA CYS A 73 -2.39 5.87 -1.35
C CYS A 73 -2.27 5.20 0.03
N ALA A 74 -1.81 5.94 1.02
CA ALA A 74 -1.80 5.44 2.39
C ALA A 74 -3.21 5.24 2.92
N THR A 75 -3.39 4.18 3.70
CA THR A 75 -4.67 3.80 4.31
C THR A 75 -4.50 3.67 5.81
N ILE A 76 -5.54 4.01 6.55
CA ILE A 76 -5.58 3.81 7.99
C ILE A 76 -5.77 2.31 8.29
N THR A 77 -4.96 1.78 9.21
CA THR A 77 -5.22 0.50 9.84
C THR A 77 -5.84 0.79 11.21
N PRO A 78 -7.15 0.56 11.41
CA PRO A 78 -7.83 0.98 12.61
C PRO A 78 -7.38 0.16 13.83
N ASN A 79 -7.14 0.85 14.93
CA ASN A 79 -7.04 0.28 16.27
C ASN A 79 -8.41 0.44 16.98
N ALA A 80 -8.51 -0.01 18.24
CA ALA A 80 -9.76 0.05 19.00
C ALA A 80 -10.35 1.48 19.07
N ALA A 81 -9.50 2.48 19.30
CA ALA A 81 -9.94 3.89 19.35
C ALA A 81 -10.49 4.37 18.01
N ARG A 82 -9.86 3.99 16.91
CA ARG A 82 -10.34 4.33 15.56
C ARG A 82 -11.64 3.60 15.19
N VAL A 83 -11.86 2.39 15.70
CA VAL A 83 -13.14 1.67 15.52
C VAL A 83 -14.28 2.46 16.14
N GLU A 84 -14.08 3.00 17.36
CA GLU A 84 -15.06 3.83 18.04
C GLU A 84 -15.26 5.19 17.33
N GLU A 85 -14.15 5.87 17.00
CA GLU A 85 -14.15 7.19 16.34
C GLU A 85 -14.90 7.19 15.00
N TYR A 86 -14.71 6.17 14.19
CA TYR A 86 -15.32 6.04 12.85
C TYR A 86 -16.60 5.18 12.85
N GLY A 87 -17.01 4.64 13.98
CA GLY A 87 -18.19 3.77 14.06
C GLY A 87 -18.09 2.49 13.23
N LEU A 88 -16.88 1.93 13.13
CA LEU A 88 -16.63 0.76 12.29
C LEU A 88 -17.19 -0.52 12.89
N ARG A 89 -17.61 -1.45 12.04
CA ARG A 89 -18.13 -2.76 12.45
C ARG A 89 -17.08 -3.63 13.13
N GLN A 90 -15.81 -3.45 12.77
CA GLN A 90 -14.70 -4.20 13.37
C GLN A 90 -13.35 -3.53 13.09
N MET A 91 -12.31 -4.03 13.75
CA MET A 91 -10.93 -3.64 13.51
C MET A 91 -10.39 -4.32 12.24
N TRP A 92 -10.55 -3.64 11.09
CA TRP A 92 -10.11 -4.14 9.78
C TRP A 92 -8.60 -4.34 9.71
N LYS A 93 -8.17 -5.40 9.02
CA LYS A 93 -6.75 -5.67 8.77
C LYS A 93 -6.14 -4.60 7.86
N SER A 94 -4.80 -4.50 7.85
CA SER A 94 -4.11 -3.60 6.94
C SER A 94 -4.32 -4.01 5.48
N PRO A 95 -4.82 -3.13 4.60
CA PRO A 95 -4.93 -3.40 3.18
C PRO A 95 -3.58 -3.73 2.53
N ASN A 96 -2.49 -3.14 3.06
CA ASN A 96 -1.14 -3.44 2.57
C ASN A 96 -0.79 -4.93 2.73
N GLY A 97 -1.16 -5.54 3.85
CA GLY A 97 -0.95 -6.96 4.09
C GLY A 97 -1.76 -7.83 3.13
N THR A 98 -3.03 -7.53 2.97
CA THR A 98 -3.95 -8.26 2.07
C THR A 98 -3.48 -8.18 0.62
N ILE A 99 -3.22 -6.96 0.11
CA ILE A 99 -2.80 -6.74 -1.27
C ILE A 99 -1.47 -7.43 -1.56
N ARG A 100 -0.46 -7.27 -0.68
CA ARG A 100 0.84 -7.92 -0.87
C ARG A 100 0.75 -9.43 -0.86
N ALA A 101 -0.02 -10.01 0.06
CA ALA A 101 -0.22 -11.45 0.11
C ALA A 101 -0.90 -11.98 -1.16
N MET A 102 -1.85 -11.23 -1.71
CA MET A 102 -2.53 -11.61 -2.94
C MET A 102 -1.65 -11.47 -4.19
N LEU A 103 -0.84 -10.42 -4.26
CA LEU A 103 0.08 -10.19 -5.38
C LEU A 103 1.28 -11.13 -5.33
N ASP A 104 1.63 -11.60 -4.13
CA ASP A 104 2.79 -12.46 -3.86
C ASP A 104 4.13 -11.85 -4.30
N GLY A 105 5.21 -12.60 -4.08
CA GLY A 105 6.55 -12.22 -4.52
C GLY A 105 7.41 -11.53 -3.47
N THR A 106 8.60 -11.17 -3.90
CA THR A 106 9.61 -10.49 -3.06
C THR A 106 10.06 -9.20 -3.73
N VAL A 107 10.03 -8.11 -2.99
CA VAL A 107 10.53 -6.82 -3.44
C VAL A 107 11.96 -6.61 -2.95
N PHE A 108 12.86 -6.37 -3.89
CA PHE A 108 14.24 -5.98 -3.60
C PHE A 108 14.39 -4.48 -3.77
N ARG A 109 14.90 -3.81 -2.74
CA ARG A 109 15.14 -2.37 -2.75
C ARG A 109 16.61 -2.09 -2.61
N ALA A 110 17.20 -1.47 -3.62
CA ALA A 110 18.51 -0.87 -3.54
C ALA A 110 18.40 0.58 -3.06
N PRO A 111 19.38 1.09 -2.28
CA PRO A 111 19.40 2.48 -1.89
C PRO A 111 19.48 3.39 -3.13
N ILE A 112 18.67 4.44 -3.13
CA ILE A 112 18.78 5.49 -4.14
C ILE A 112 19.78 6.52 -3.59
N VAL A 113 20.94 6.60 -4.26
CA VAL A 113 21.97 7.59 -3.92
C VAL A 113 21.88 8.75 -4.90
N VAL A 114 21.55 9.93 -4.41
CA VAL A 114 21.47 11.14 -5.23
C VAL A 114 22.85 11.79 -5.30
N LYS A 115 23.33 12.06 -6.51
CA LYS A 115 24.62 12.74 -6.72
C LYS A 115 24.64 14.10 -6.03
N GLY A 116 25.66 14.35 -5.19
CA GLY A 116 25.81 15.58 -4.45
C GLY A 116 25.05 15.65 -3.13
N VAL A 117 24.30 14.62 -2.78
CA VAL A 117 23.63 14.48 -1.49
C VAL A 117 24.33 13.40 -0.68
N GLU A 118 24.90 13.78 0.46
CA GLU A 118 25.59 12.83 1.33
C GLU A 118 24.57 11.95 2.09
N PRO A 119 24.76 10.62 2.13
CA PRO A 119 23.89 9.72 2.87
C PRO A 119 23.92 10.01 4.38
N VAL A 120 22.78 9.85 5.05
CA VAL A 120 22.66 10.02 6.51
C VAL A 120 23.65 9.14 7.26
N VAL A 121 23.88 7.92 6.79
CA VAL A 121 24.85 6.99 7.37
C VAL A 121 26.12 6.98 6.53
N ARG A 122 27.07 7.84 6.88
CA ARG A 122 28.33 8.04 6.14
C ARG A 122 29.28 6.86 6.14
N SER A 123 29.15 5.96 7.11
CA SER A 123 29.99 4.76 7.23
C SER A 123 29.62 3.67 6.21
N TRP A 124 28.48 3.75 5.57
CA TRP A 124 28.07 2.77 4.57
C TRP A 124 28.83 3.00 3.25
N LYS A 125 29.74 2.08 2.95
CA LYS A 125 30.61 2.15 1.76
C LYS A 125 30.23 1.15 0.66
N ARG A 126 29.25 0.28 0.95
CA ARG A 126 28.78 -0.75 0.01
C ARG A 126 27.28 -0.64 -0.18
N PRO A 127 26.75 -0.98 -1.34
CA PRO A 127 25.31 -1.07 -1.54
C PRO A 127 24.67 -2.06 -0.56
N ILE A 128 23.54 -1.66 0.03
CA ILE A 128 22.73 -2.52 0.90
C ILE A 128 21.41 -2.77 0.16
N THR A 129 21.14 -4.02 -0.16
CA THR A 129 19.87 -4.42 -0.75
C THR A 129 18.96 -4.96 0.33
N ILE A 130 17.75 -4.40 0.44
CA ILE A 130 16.74 -4.84 1.39
C ILE A 130 15.70 -5.64 0.61
N ALA A 131 15.51 -6.90 1.02
CA ALA A 131 14.47 -7.75 0.48
C ALA A 131 13.25 -7.77 1.41
N ARG A 132 12.04 -7.66 0.85
CA ARG A 132 10.80 -7.80 1.58
C ARG A 132 9.92 -8.82 0.89
N HIS A 133 9.63 -9.92 1.57
CA HIS A 133 8.68 -10.92 1.10
C HIS A 133 7.24 -10.49 1.37
N ALA A 134 6.32 -10.84 0.47
CA ALA A 134 4.92 -10.44 0.57
C ALA A 134 4.14 -11.22 1.62
N TYR A 135 4.55 -12.46 1.89
CA TYR A 135 3.84 -13.38 2.78
C TYR A 135 4.55 -13.54 4.13
N GLY A 136 3.78 -13.52 5.21
CA GLY A 136 4.30 -13.70 6.55
C GLY A 136 4.58 -12.37 7.24
N ASP A 137 5.78 -12.24 7.83
CA ASP A 137 6.19 -11.05 8.58
C ASP A 137 5.26 -10.80 9.80
N VAL A 138 5.18 -9.58 10.26
CA VAL A 138 4.33 -9.17 11.40
C VAL A 138 2.83 -9.40 11.19
N TYR A 139 2.40 -9.68 9.97
CA TYR A 139 0.99 -9.93 9.64
C TYR A 139 0.55 -11.38 9.81
N LYS A 140 1.47 -12.30 10.05
CA LYS A 140 1.24 -13.76 10.18
C LYS A 140 1.89 -14.33 11.44
N ASN A 141 1.76 -13.62 12.55
CA ASN A 141 2.30 -14.05 13.83
C ASN A 141 1.55 -15.28 14.37
N ALA A 142 2.31 -16.21 14.94
CA ALA A 142 1.79 -17.21 15.83
C ALA A 142 2.22 -16.84 17.26
N GLU A 143 1.28 -16.76 18.18
CA GLU A 143 1.53 -16.45 19.57
C GLU A 143 1.18 -17.66 20.44
N ILE A 144 2.13 -18.06 21.28
CA ILE A 144 1.95 -19.16 22.24
C ILE A 144 2.26 -18.62 23.63
N ARG A 145 1.29 -18.68 24.52
CA ARG A 145 1.50 -18.38 25.93
C ARG A 145 2.02 -19.62 26.65
N VAL A 146 3.25 -19.55 27.16
CA VAL A 146 3.82 -20.62 27.98
C VAL A 146 3.36 -20.42 29.43
N PRO A 147 2.56 -21.34 29.98
CA PRO A 147 1.93 -21.15 31.30
C PRO A 147 2.88 -21.30 32.51
N GLY A 148 4.12 -21.72 32.28
CA GLY A 148 5.12 -21.89 33.35
C GLY A 148 6.50 -22.23 32.80
N ALA A 149 7.47 -22.40 33.67
CA ALA A 149 8.82 -22.82 33.30
C ALA A 149 8.79 -24.25 32.71
N GLY A 150 9.40 -24.44 31.55
CA GLY A 150 9.47 -25.72 30.85
C GLY A 150 10.50 -25.68 29.71
N ARG A 151 10.71 -26.84 29.06
CA ARG A 151 11.44 -26.90 27.79
C ARG A 151 10.41 -26.83 26.63
N ALA A 152 10.68 -25.98 25.67
CA ALA A 152 9.97 -25.92 24.41
C ALA A 152 10.58 -26.93 23.44
#